data_655c8fc8f0caeacd751cac2858bc142e
#
_entry.id   655c8fc8f0caeacd751cac2858bc142e
#
_cell.length_a   1.000
_cell.length_b   1.000
_cell.length_c   1.000
_cell.angle_alpha   90.00
_cell.angle_beta   90.00
_cell.angle_gamma   90.00
#
_symmetry.space_group_name_H-M   'P 1'
#
loop_
_entity.id
_entity.type
_entity.pdbx_description
1 polymer ?
#
loop_
_entity_poly.entity_id
_entity_poly.type
_entity_poly.pdbx_seq_one_letter_code
_entity_poly.pdbx_strand_id
1 'polypeptide(L)'
;MDQPLFSINKATVRFLNNTLFTGLNFSVNKGKSWALIGKSGSGKSALLHTIAGRFNVTGGEITYHFFDEFIQHTKNTDGYLTYHKLIALVEPKHHFKNLSNTSDFYYQQRYNSSDSEDALTVEQYLHSIIPASQQSIYWNFEKTTSLLKLDDLLTKQIIKLSNGETKRLMLAAALLKSPVLLLLDSPLTGLDVQTRKEFNFIIDEIIKSGITIIMATSPYEIPDGITNVAILQDGTISKSLAKDEFVPALFMQDDSDIIDNEELKTLLNPETVKIPYKCIVKMNNVFIKYGDKVILNQINWQILPGERWALLGPNGAGKSTLLSLINADNPQAYANDIVLFDKKRGTGESIWDIKSKIGFVSPELHQYFPTDNSCLQVIESGYYDTLGLFRPSQKTKADTALRWMKALEIDKYASLLLKNIPTSTQRLCLLARALIKNPDLLIFDEPCQGLDEHQQHHFKTLVDTVCRLSNVTLIYVTHYQHEIPESVTQDLRLDKGLSND
;
A
#
# COMPACT_ATOMS: atom_id res chain seq x y z
N MET A 1 21.59 -23.24 -25.22
CA MET A 1 22.18 -22.08 -24.52
C MET A 1 21.04 -21.13 -24.18
N ASP A 2 20.92 -20.74 -22.93
CA ASP A 2 19.90 -19.80 -22.51
C ASP A 2 20.14 -18.43 -23.13
N GLN A 3 19.22 -17.95 -23.95
CA GLN A 3 19.35 -16.64 -24.59
C GLN A 3 19.00 -15.53 -23.60
N PRO A 4 19.87 -14.53 -23.40
CA PRO A 4 19.54 -13.42 -22.52
C PRO A 4 18.38 -12.59 -23.08
N LEU A 5 17.44 -12.20 -22.22
CA LEU A 5 16.39 -11.25 -22.54
C LEU A 5 16.92 -9.82 -22.38
N PHE A 6 17.55 -9.54 -21.25
CA PHE A 6 18.33 -8.33 -21.02
C PHE A 6 19.50 -8.60 -20.05
N SER A 7 20.49 -7.72 -20.05
CA SER A 7 21.63 -7.78 -19.13
C SER A 7 22.02 -6.40 -18.63
N ILE A 8 22.39 -6.34 -17.36
CA ILE A 8 22.96 -5.17 -16.68
C ILE A 8 24.39 -5.52 -16.31
N ASN A 9 25.36 -4.76 -16.81
CA ASN A 9 26.78 -5.00 -16.63
C ASN A 9 27.44 -3.82 -15.90
N LYS A 10 27.88 -4.02 -14.66
CA LYS A 10 28.59 -3.05 -13.80
C LYS A 10 27.91 -1.68 -13.77
N ALA A 11 26.56 -1.66 -13.77
CA ALA A 11 25.82 -0.41 -13.85
C ALA A 11 25.92 0.40 -12.55
N THR A 12 26.21 1.69 -12.71
CA THR A 12 26.11 2.69 -11.66
C THR A 12 24.87 3.54 -11.94
N VAL A 13 23.93 3.53 -11.03
CA VAL A 13 22.63 4.18 -11.20
C VAL A 13 22.48 5.30 -10.18
N ARG A 14 22.04 6.47 -10.64
CA ARG A 14 21.78 7.64 -9.80
C ARG A 14 20.35 8.14 -9.96
N PHE A 15 19.79 8.59 -8.85
CA PHE A 15 18.53 9.29 -8.82
C PHE A 15 18.67 10.54 -7.93
N LEU A 16 18.45 11.71 -8.52
CA LEU A 16 18.79 12.99 -7.91
C LEU A 16 20.28 13.01 -7.49
N ASN A 17 20.55 13.31 -6.21
CA ASN A 17 21.92 13.37 -5.66
C ASN A 17 22.37 12.03 -5.02
N ASN A 18 21.54 10.99 -5.08
CA ASN A 18 21.81 9.71 -4.43
C ASN A 18 22.29 8.68 -5.45
N THR A 19 23.34 7.93 -5.13
CA THR A 19 23.73 6.73 -5.86
C THR A 19 22.90 5.56 -5.31
N LEU A 20 22.10 4.95 -6.18
CA LEU A 20 21.22 3.83 -5.82
C LEU A 20 21.97 2.49 -5.96
N PHE A 21 22.77 2.36 -7.02
CA PHE A 21 23.56 1.16 -7.31
C PHE A 21 24.95 1.56 -7.76
N THR A 22 25.93 0.73 -7.37
CA THR A 22 27.33 0.87 -7.82
C THR A 22 27.81 -0.49 -8.29
N GLY A 23 28.14 -0.60 -9.59
CA GLY A 23 28.66 -1.84 -10.17
C GLY A 23 27.63 -2.99 -10.23
N LEU A 24 26.35 -2.68 -10.34
CA LEU A 24 25.27 -3.66 -10.39
C LEU A 24 25.41 -4.60 -11.59
N ASN A 25 25.29 -5.91 -11.33
CA ASN A 25 25.21 -6.94 -12.37
C ASN A 25 23.92 -7.72 -12.22
N PHE A 26 23.15 -7.88 -13.29
CA PHE A 26 21.95 -8.69 -13.33
C PHE A 26 21.64 -9.12 -14.76
N SER A 27 21.30 -10.39 -14.96
CA SER A 27 20.91 -10.90 -16.27
C SER A 27 19.68 -11.77 -16.15
N VAL A 28 18.74 -11.59 -17.07
CA VAL A 28 17.52 -12.38 -17.18
C VAL A 28 17.47 -13.06 -18.53
N ASN A 29 17.25 -14.36 -18.53
CA ASN A 29 17.13 -15.17 -19.74
C ASN A 29 15.65 -15.26 -20.16
N LYS A 30 15.42 -15.51 -21.46
CA LYS A 30 14.07 -15.74 -22.00
C LYS A 30 13.39 -16.91 -21.30
N GLY A 31 12.09 -16.76 -21.03
CA GLY A 31 11.28 -17.78 -20.34
C GLY A 31 11.59 -17.95 -18.85
N LYS A 32 12.45 -17.10 -18.26
CA LYS A 32 12.73 -17.10 -16.83
C LYS A 32 12.08 -15.88 -16.17
N SER A 33 11.15 -16.13 -15.29
CA SER A 33 10.51 -15.08 -14.47
C SER A 33 11.13 -15.03 -13.08
N TRP A 34 11.27 -13.82 -12.52
CA TRP A 34 12.09 -13.57 -11.34
C TRP A 34 11.30 -12.91 -10.22
N ALA A 35 11.53 -13.36 -8.98
CA ALA A 35 11.19 -12.63 -7.78
C ALA A 35 12.41 -11.88 -7.23
N LEU A 36 12.24 -10.59 -6.92
CA LEU A 36 13.23 -9.76 -6.26
C LEU A 36 12.89 -9.70 -4.77
N ILE A 37 13.77 -10.23 -3.93
CA ILE A 37 13.61 -10.33 -2.48
C ILE A 37 14.69 -9.47 -1.80
N GLY A 38 14.40 -8.95 -0.63
CA GLY A 38 15.34 -8.17 0.18
C GLY A 38 14.63 -7.31 1.23
N LYS A 39 15.35 -6.85 2.24
CA LYS A 39 14.84 -5.94 3.28
C LYS A 39 14.29 -4.66 2.65
N SER A 40 13.49 -3.92 3.42
CA SER A 40 13.04 -2.59 3.00
C SER A 40 14.24 -1.67 2.75
N GLY A 41 14.17 -0.87 1.67
CA GLY A 41 15.29 -0.02 1.27
C GLY A 41 16.45 -0.72 0.56
N SER A 42 16.42 -2.04 0.35
CA SER A 42 17.48 -2.76 -0.37
C SER A 42 17.61 -2.39 -1.86
N GLY A 43 16.63 -1.65 -2.41
CA GLY A 43 16.66 -1.18 -3.79
C GLY A 43 15.76 -1.94 -4.77
N LYS A 44 14.84 -2.83 -4.33
CA LYS A 44 13.94 -3.60 -5.22
C LYS A 44 13.18 -2.73 -6.21
N SER A 45 12.44 -1.74 -5.72
CA SER A 45 11.71 -0.79 -6.57
C SER A 45 12.66 0.02 -7.47
N ALA A 46 13.82 0.43 -6.92
CA ALA A 46 14.83 1.13 -7.69
C ALA A 46 15.39 0.29 -8.85
N LEU A 47 15.56 -1.02 -8.65
CA LEU A 47 15.97 -1.94 -9.70
C LEU A 47 14.90 -2.06 -10.79
N LEU A 48 13.62 -2.20 -10.42
CA LEU A 48 12.53 -2.22 -11.40
C LEU A 48 12.47 -0.92 -12.21
N HIS A 49 12.59 0.25 -11.57
CA HIS A 49 12.66 1.55 -12.26
C HIS A 49 13.89 1.67 -13.17
N THR A 50 15.03 1.11 -12.76
CA THR A 50 16.26 1.07 -13.58
C THR A 50 16.04 0.23 -14.83
N ILE A 51 15.46 -0.98 -14.68
CA ILE A 51 15.14 -1.87 -15.82
C ILE A 51 14.10 -1.21 -16.74
N ALA A 52 13.16 -0.45 -16.19
CA ALA A 52 12.19 0.31 -16.98
C ALA A 52 12.79 1.55 -17.68
N GLY A 53 14.08 1.85 -17.46
CA GLY A 53 14.75 3.01 -18.04
C GLY A 53 14.33 4.36 -17.46
N ARG A 54 13.79 4.37 -16.24
CA ARG A 54 13.34 5.61 -15.56
C ARG A 54 14.45 6.32 -14.77
N PHE A 55 15.56 5.62 -14.49
CA PHE A 55 16.71 6.16 -13.78
C PHE A 55 17.93 6.24 -14.68
N ASN A 56 18.78 7.23 -14.43
CA ASN A 56 19.99 7.46 -15.22
C ASN A 56 21.09 6.47 -14.85
N VAL A 57 21.58 5.74 -15.84
CA VAL A 57 22.78 4.91 -15.74
C VAL A 57 23.98 5.78 -16.06
N THR A 58 24.84 6.02 -15.06
CA THR A 58 26.01 6.92 -15.17
C THR A 58 27.32 6.16 -15.37
N GLY A 59 27.30 4.84 -15.26
CA GLY A 59 28.44 3.95 -15.51
C GLY A 59 27.96 2.52 -15.78
N GLY A 60 28.72 1.74 -16.50
CA GLY A 60 28.30 0.43 -17.01
C GLY A 60 27.25 0.54 -18.11
N GLU A 61 26.49 -0.53 -18.35
CA GLU A 61 25.51 -0.57 -19.42
C GLU A 61 24.32 -1.48 -19.09
N ILE A 62 23.17 -1.21 -19.75
CA ILE A 62 22.00 -2.08 -19.79
C ILE A 62 21.71 -2.39 -21.26
N THR A 63 21.73 -3.68 -21.61
CA THR A 63 21.46 -4.16 -22.96
C THR A 63 20.14 -4.89 -22.98
N TYR A 64 19.20 -4.44 -23.83
CA TYR A 64 17.87 -5.03 -24.01
C TYR A 64 17.87 -5.90 -25.28
N HIS A 65 18.29 -7.17 -25.18
CA HIS A 65 18.41 -8.08 -26.31
C HIS A 65 17.07 -8.34 -27.03
N PHE A 66 15.97 -8.35 -26.31
CA PHE A 66 14.62 -8.48 -26.91
C PHE A 66 14.27 -7.32 -27.85
N PHE A 67 14.84 -6.15 -27.65
CA PHE A 67 14.57 -5.00 -28.49
C PHE A 67 15.29 -5.12 -29.84
N ASP A 68 16.53 -5.60 -29.86
CA ASP A 68 17.28 -5.83 -31.07
C ASP A 68 16.60 -6.89 -31.95
N GLU A 69 16.09 -7.96 -31.34
CA GLU A 69 15.32 -8.99 -32.05
C GLU A 69 13.99 -8.43 -32.58
N PHE A 70 13.30 -7.63 -31.79
CA PHE A 70 12.04 -7.02 -32.20
C PHE A 70 12.25 -6.14 -33.46
N ILE A 71 13.32 -5.33 -33.50
CA ILE A 71 13.64 -4.50 -34.64
C ILE A 71 13.94 -5.36 -35.88
N GLN A 72 14.68 -6.47 -35.72
CA GLN A 72 15.02 -7.37 -36.83
C GLN A 72 13.79 -8.04 -37.46
N HIS A 73 12.79 -8.38 -36.65
CA HIS A 73 11.58 -9.06 -37.10
C HIS A 73 10.45 -8.12 -37.57
N THR A 74 10.47 -6.88 -37.11
CA THR A 74 9.51 -5.88 -37.51
C THR A 74 10.10 -5.05 -38.64
N LYS A 75 9.55 -5.15 -39.87
CA LYS A 75 9.86 -4.22 -40.96
C LYS A 75 9.37 -2.84 -40.60
N ASN A 76 10.07 -2.19 -39.71
CA ASN A 76 9.55 -1.00 -39.03
C ASN A 76 9.86 0.25 -39.84
N THR A 77 8.81 0.92 -40.28
CA THR A 77 8.84 2.24 -40.90
C THR A 77 8.69 3.37 -39.88
N ASP A 78 8.35 3.08 -38.62
CA ASP A 78 8.16 4.10 -37.57
C ASP A 78 9.44 4.33 -36.77
N GLY A 79 10.19 5.39 -37.10
CA GLY A 79 11.45 5.78 -36.47
C GLY A 79 11.37 6.19 -34.97
N TYR A 80 10.24 5.94 -34.30
CA TYR A 80 9.98 6.32 -32.89
C TYR A 80 9.75 5.12 -31.96
N LEU A 81 10.10 3.90 -32.38
CA LEU A 81 9.97 2.74 -31.52
C LEU A 81 11.20 2.69 -30.56
N THR A 82 10.91 2.62 -29.24
CA THR A 82 11.92 2.46 -28.20
C THR A 82 11.60 1.24 -27.34
N TYR A 83 12.60 0.66 -26.68
CA TYR A 83 12.43 -0.48 -25.79
C TYR A 83 11.42 -0.21 -24.66
N HIS A 84 11.21 1.05 -24.29
CA HIS A 84 10.20 1.43 -23.28
C HIS A 84 8.77 1.01 -23.64
N LYS A 85 8.43 0.90 -24.94
CA LYS A 85 7.11 0.44 -25.37
C LYS A 85 6.90 -1.06 -25.14
N LEU A 86 7.97 -1.82 -25.01
CA LEU A 86 7.96 -3.27 -24.78
C LEU A 86 8.10 -3.64 -23.30
N ILE A 87 8.23 -2.65 -22.42
CA ILE A 87 8.32 -2.83 -20.96
C ILE A 87 7.11 -2.17 -20.31
N ALA A 88 6.41 -2.90 -19.46
CA ALA A 88 5.36 -2.33 -18.61
C ALA A 88 5.76 -2.43 -17.13
N LEU A 89 5.61 -1.35 -16.38
CA LEU A 89 5.84 -1.30 -14.94
C LEU A 89 4.51 -1.00 -14.24
N VAL A 90 4.13 -1.89 -13.32
CA VAL A 90 2.99 -1.71 -12.41
C VAL A 90 3.53 -1.36 -11.03
N GLU A 91 3.26 -0.14 -10.60
CA GLU A 91 3.71 0.43 -9.33
C GLU A 91 2.72 0.13 -8.19
N PRO A 92 3.13 0.17 -6.91
CA PRO A 92 2.24 -0.07 -5.78
C PRO A 92 1.17 1.01 -5.62
N LYS A 93 1.47 2.25 -6.06
CA LYS A 93 0.58 3.41 -6.03
C LYS A 93 0.08 3.73 -7.44
N HIS A 94 -1.19 4.11 -7.54
CA HIS A 94 -1.76 4.65 -8.77
C HIS A 94 -1.77 6.18 -8.74
N HIS A 95 -1.83 6.80 -9.91
CA HIS A 95 -1.89 8.25 -10.09
C HIS A 95 -3.17 8.63 -10.88
N PHE A 96 -4.30 7.98 -10.54
CA PHE A 96 -5.57 8.34 -11.16
C PHE A 96 -6.00 9.74 -10.72
N LYS A 97 -6.39 10.55 -11.68
CA LYS A 97 -6.90 11.91 -11.49
C LYS A 97 -8.26 12.03 -12.14
N ASN A 98 -9.07 12.96 -11.65
CA ASN A 98 -10.27 13.38 -12.37
C ASN A 98 -9.89 14.23 -13.60
N LEU A 99 -10.83 14.46 -14.51
CA LEU A 99 -10.59 15.20 -15.76
C LEU A 99 -10.23 16.67 -15.50
N SER A 100 -10.76 17.27 -14.44
CA SER A 100 -10.43 18.62 -14.00
C SER A 100 -9.04 18.76 -13.40
N ASN A 101 -8.30 17.66 -13.24
CA ASN A 101 -6.92 17.61 -12.70
C ASN A 101 -6.78 18.24 -11.30
N THR A 102 -7.89 18.41 -10.58
CA THR A 102 -7.88 18.80 -9.19
C THR A 102 -7.45 17.61 -8.35
N SER A 103 -6.26 17.69 -7.76
CA SER A 103 -5.73 16.67 -6.86
C SER A 103 -6.44 16.85 -5.53
N ASP A 104 -7.48 16.05 -5.22
CA ASP A 104 -8.20 16.40 -4.04
C ASP A 104 -8.61 15.26 -3.16
N PHE A 105 -8.44 15.55 -1.93
CA PHE A 105 -8.93 14.95 -0.70
C PHE A 105 -9.87 13.75 -0.92
N TYR A 106 -9.27 12.58 -1.06
CA TYR A 106 -9.92 11.30 -1.28
C TYR A 106 -11.15 11.05 -0.39
N TYR A 107 -11.10 11.50 0.87
CA TYR A 107 -12.23 11.35 1.78
C TYR A 107 -13.46 12.17 1.38
N GLN A 108 -13.29 13.34 0.81
CA GLN A 108 -14.40 14.16 0.32
C GLN A 108 -14.95 13.63 -1.00
N GLN A 109 -14.11 13.20 -1.92
CA GLN A 109 -14.51 12.68 -3.23
C GLN A 109 -15.27 11.36 -3.15
N ARG A 110 -14.91 10.47 -2.22
CA ARG A 110 -15.57 9.16 -2.10
C ARG A 110 -17.02 9.28 -1.63
N TYR A 111 -17.34 10.34 -0.89
CA TYR A 111 -18.67 10.56 -0.30
C TYR A 111 -19.45 11.72 -0.93
N ASN A 112 -18.83 12.56 -1.76
CA ASN A 112 -19.49 13.60 -2.55
C ASN A 112 -19.79 13.08 -3.95
N SER A 113 -21.09 12.95 -4.28
CA SER A 113 -21.54 12.42 -5.58
C SER A 113 -21.19 13.31 -6.76
N SER A 114 -21.11 14.63 -6.59
CA SER A 114 -20.88 15.58 -7.69
C SER A 114 -19.44 15.58 -8.22
N ASP A 115 -18.43 15.40 -7.36
CA ASP A 115 -17.02 15.42 -7.80
C ASP A 115 -16.57 14.11 -8.44
N SER A 116 -17.35 13.05 -8.26
CA SER A 116 -17.05 11.72 -8.82
C SER A 116 -17.51 11.56 -10.27
N GLU A 117 -18.38 12.43 -10.78
CA GLU A 117 -18.88 12.36 -12.15
C GLU A 117 -17.87 12.81 -13.21
N ASP A 118 -16.82 13.53 -12.78
CA ASP A 118 -15.74 14.03 -13.63
C ASP A 118 -14.52 13.09 -13.68
N ALA A 119 -14.73 11.77 -13.70
CA ALA A 119 -13.66 10.80 -13.84
C ALA A 119 -13.99 9.76 -14.92
N LEU A 120 -12.96 9.31 -15.63
CA LEU A 120 -13.11 8.25 -16.64
C LEU A 120 -13.69 6.98 -16.02
N THR A 121 -14.51 6.27 -16.77
CA THR A 121 -14.89 4.90 -16.43
C THR A 121 -13.71 3.95 -16.70
N VAL A 122 -13.76 2.74 -16.13
CA VAL A 122 -12.79 1.67 -16.39
C VAL A 122 -12.66 1.41 -17.88
N GLU A 123 -13.78 1.30 -18.59
CA GLU A 123 -13.82 1.09 -20.04
C GLU A 123 -13.12 2.22 -20.80
N GLN A 124 -13.50 3.47 -20.53
CA GLN A 124 -12.89 4.64 -21.17
C GLN A 124 -11.38 4.72 -20.92
N TYR A 125 -10.96 4.44 -19.69
CA TYR A 125 -9.55 4.42 -19.32
C TYR A 125 -8.77 3.35 -20.08
N LEU A 126 -9.28 2.11 -20.14
CA LEU A 126 -8.62 1.02 -20.86
C LEU A 126 -8.56 1.29 -22.37
N HIS A 127 -9.63 1.79 -22.97
CA HIS A 127 -9.63 2.17 -24.39
C HIS A 127 -8.63 3.30 -24.69
N SER A 128 -8.42 4.24 -23.79
CA SER A 128 -7.42 5.32 -23.96
C SER A 128 -5.97 4.83 -24.01
N ILE A 129 -5.72 3.61 -23.51
CA ILE A 129 -4.37 3.04 -23.42
C ILE A 129 -4.04 2.15 -24.60
N ILE A 130 -5.06 1.55 -25.25
CA ILE A 130 -4.85 0.63 -26.37
C ILE A 130 -4.28 1.42 -27.56
N PRO A 131 -3.06 1.09 -28.05
CA PRO A 131 -2.49 1.77 -29.21
C PRO A 131 -3.33 1.52 -30.46
N ALA A 132 -3.63 2.56 -31.23
CA ALA A 132 -4.45 2.45 -32.45
C ALA A 132 -3.86 1.49 -33.51
N SER A 133 -2.55 1.22 -33.46
CA SER A 133 -1.81 0.37 -34.38
C SER A 133 -1.51 -1.05 -33.86
N GLN A 134 -1.87 -1.37 -32.62
CA GLN A 134 -1.44 -2.59 -31.94
C GLN A 134 -2.63 -3.41 -31.46
N GLN A 135 -3.20 -4.22 -32.34
CA GLN A 135 -4.09 -5.30 -31.94
C GLN A 135 -3.24 -6.53 -31.59
N SER A 136 -2.89 -6.67 -30.30
CA SER A 136 -2.36 -7.94 -29.82
C SER A 136 -3.44 -9.01 -29.97
N ILE A 137 -3.10 -10.10 -30.66
CA ILE A 137 -4.00 -11.23 -30.83
C ILE A 137 -4.25 -11.94 -29.49
N TYR A 138 -3.30 -11.89 -28.56
CA TYR A 138 -3.36 -12.63 -27.28
C TYR A 138 -4.03 -11.80 -26.17
N TRP A 139 -3.56 -10.56 -25.91
CA TRP A 139 -4.08 -9.67 -24.88
C TRP A 139 -5.01 -8.62 -25.52
N ASN A 140 -6.22 -9.05 -25.95
CA ASN A 140 -7.26 -8.15 -26.39
C ASN A 140 -8.10 -7.65 -25.21
N PHE A 141 -8.97 -6.67 -25.43
CA PHE A 141 -9.80 -6.05 -24.42
C PHE A 141 -10.65 -7.09 -23.65
N GLU A 142 -11.43 -7.90 -24.37
CA GLU A 142 -12.36 -8.87 -23.79
C GLU A 142 -11.66 -9.92 -22.91
N LYS A 143 -10.58 -10.52 -23.41
CA LYS A 143 -9.82 -11.52 -22.66
C LYS A 143 -9.17 -10.92 -21.41
N THR A 144 -8.66 -9.68 -21.52
CA THR A 144 -7.97 -9.01 -20.40
C THR A 144 -8.97 -8.62 -19.32
N THR A 145 -10.13 -8.06 -19.68
CA THR A 145 -11.16 -7.67 -18.71
C THR A 145 -11.77 -8.88 -18.02
N SER A 146 -12.03 -9.95 -18.76
CA SER A 146 -12.57 -11.20 -18.21
C SER A 146 -11.61 -11.87 -17.26
N LEU A 147 -10.32 -12.08 -17.66
CA LEU A 147 -9.30 -12.69 -16.79
C LEU A 147 -9.12 -11.93 -15.47
N LEU A 148 -9.16 -10.58 -15.55
CA LEU A 148 -8.96 -9.71 -14.40
C LEU A 148 -10.27 -9.36 -13.68
N LYS A 149 -11.40 -9.97 -14.07
CA LYS A 149 -12.74 -9.75 -13.47
C LYS A 149 -13.10 -8.26 -13.40
N LEU A 150 -12.94 -7.57 -14.50
CA LEU A 150 -13.26 -6.15 -14.66
C LEU A 150 -14.59 -5.93 -15.41
N ASP A 151 -15.23 -6.96 -15.97
CA ASP A 151 -16.41 -6.85 -16.80
C ASP A 151 -17.56 -6.13 -16.09
N ASP A 152 -17.83 -6.47 -14.82
CA ASP A 152 -18.87 -5.80 -14.00
C ASP A 152 -18.48 -4.39 -13.54
N LEU A 153 -17.24 -3.99 -13.78
CA LEU A 153 -16.68 -2.71 -13.35
C LEU A 153 -16.51 -1.71 -14.49
N LEU A 154 -16.79 -2.09 -15.75
CA LEU A 154 -16.51 -1.28 -16.93
C LEU A 154 -17.16 0.10 -16.89
N THR A 155 -18.36 0.20 -16.37
CA THR A 155 -19.11 1.47 -16.23
C THR A 155 -18.76 2.24 -14.95
N LYS A 156 -17.98 1.63 -14.02
CA LYS A 156 -17.59 2.25 -12.77
C LYS A 156 -16.44 3.23 -12.98
N GLN A 157 -16.49 4.38 -12.34
CA GLN A 157 -15.42 5.38 -12.40
C GLN A 157 -14.17 4.88 -11.69
N ILE A 158 -12.99 5.12 -12.30
CA ILE A 158 -11.70 4.62 -11.81
C ILE A 158 -11.37 5.09 -10.38
N ILE A 159 -11.82 6.27 -9.98
CA ILE A 159 -11.63 6.80 -8.63
C ILE A 159 -12.49 6.12 -7.56
N LYS A 160 -13.54 5.40 -7.97
CA LYS A 160 -14.44 4.66 -7.05
C LYS A 160 -14.03 3.20 -6.86
N LEU A 161 -12.94 2.78 -7.48
CA LEU A 161 -12.43 1.41 -7.35
C LEU A 161 -11.83 1.17 -5.96
N SER A 162 -12.03 -0.04 -5.45
CA SER A 162 -11.30 -0.53 -4.28
C SER A 162 -9.82 -0.76 -4.61
N ASN A 163 -8.95 -0.91 -3.60
CA ASN A 163 -7.54 -1.18 -3.82
C ASN A 163 -7.29 -2.41 -4.71
N GLY A 164 -8.02 -3.51 -4.49
CA GLY A 164 -7.91 -4.72 -5.29
C GLY A 164 -8.40 -4.53 -6.74
N GLU A 165 -9.53 -3.83 -6.93
CA GLU A 165 -10.05 -3.47 -8.26
C GLU A 165 -9.07 -2.58 -9.01
N THR A 166 -8.47 -1.59 -8.33
CA THR A 166 -7.46 -0.69 -8.88
C THR A 166 -6.23 -1.44 -9.36
N LYS A 167 -5.72 -2.39 -8.57
CA LYS A 167 -4.56 -3.20 -8.96
C LYS A 167 -4.85 -4.07 -10.19
N ARG A 168 -6.03 -4.68 -10.24
CA ARG A 168 -6.47 -5.43 -11.43
C ARG A 168 -6.57 -4.53 -12.66
N LEU A 169 -7.08 -3.31 -12.51
CA LEU A 169 -7.13 -2.31 -13.57
C LEU A 169 -5.72 -1.91 -14.06
N MET A 170 -4.78 -1.66 -13.13
CA MET A 170 -3.41 -1.31 -13.50
C MET A 170 -2.71 -2.46 -14.25
N LEU A 171 -2.96 -3.71 -13.83
CA LEU A 171 -2.43 -4.88 -14.51
C LEU A 171 -3.07 -5.04 -15.91
N ALA A 172 -4.39 -4.82 -16.05
CA ALA A 172 -5.07 -4.80 -17.35
C ALA A 172 -4.45 -3.77 -18.30
N ALA A 173 -4.25 -2.55 -17.79
CA ALA A 173 -3.61 -1.46 -18.52
C ALA A 173 -2.17 -1.79 -18.99
N ALA A 174 -1.44 -2.56 -18.19
CA ALA A 174 -0.11 -3.04 -18.57
C ALA A 174 -0.17 -4.13 -19.65
N LEU A 175 -1.08 -5.10 -19.52
CA LEU A 175 -1.21 -6.23 -20.46
C LEU A 175 -1.74 -5.78 -21.84
N LEU A 176 -2.66 -4.83 -21.89
CA LEU A 176 -3.17 -4.28 -23.15
C LEU A 176 -2.11 -3.59 -24.01
N LYS A 177 -0.97 -3.21 -23.41
CA LYS A 177 0.22 -2.73 -24.16
C LYS A 177 1.04 -3.87 -24.77
N SER A 178 0.71 -5.12 -24.46
CA SER A 178 1.41 -6.32 -24.93
C SER A 178 2.94 -6.27 -24.70
N PRO A 179 3.38 -6.08 -23.46
CA PRO A 179 4.79 -5.96 -23.15
C PRO A 179 5.53 -7.30 -23.35
N VAL A 180 6.81 -7.25 -23.66
CA VAL A 180 7.73 -8.41 -23.61
C VAL A 180 8.18 -8.66 -22.17
N LEU A 181 8.34 -7.56 -21.42
CA LEU A 181 8.77 -7.58 -20.01
C LEU A 181 7.78 -6.84 -19.13
N LEU A 182 7.21 -7.53 -18.15
CA LEU A 182 6.31 -6.99 -17.15
C LEU A 182 7.02 -6.89 -15.80
N LEU A 183 7.11 -5.69 -15.29
CA LEU A 183 7.69 -5.36 -14.00
C LEU A 183 6.58 -5.08 -12.99
N LEU A 184 6.59 -5.81 -11.86
CA LEU A 184 5.57 -5.72 -10.83
C LEU A 184 6.21 -5.31 -9.51
N ASP A 185 5.87 -4.13 -8.99
CA ASP A 185 6.35 -3.68 -7.69
C ASP A 185 5.31 -3.95 -6.61
N SER A 186 5.59 -4.95 -5.77
CA SER A 186 4.76 -5.33 -4.62
C SER A 186 3.26 -5.51 -4.97
N PRO A 187 2.92 -6.28 -6.03
CA PRO A 187 1.56 -6.35 -6.55
C PRO A 187 0.57 -7.01 -5.60
N LEU A 188 1.05 -7.87 -4.69
CA LEU A 188 0.23 -8.62 -3.74
C LEU A 188 -0.14 -7.83 -2.48
N THR A 189 0.48 -6.68 -2.28
CA THR A 189 0.26 -5.84 -1.10
C THR A 189 -1.20 -5.37 -1.00
N GLY A 190 -1.87 -5.61 0.14
CA GLY A 190 -3.28 -5.23 0.38
C GLY A 190 -4.32 -6.08 -0.33
N LEU A 191 -3.94 -7.25 -0.85
CA LEU A 191 -4.87 -8.25 -1.34
C LEU A 191 -5.21 -9.24 -0.23
N ASP A 192 -6.48 -9.61 -0.11
CA ASP A 192 -6.90 -10.68 0.78
C ASP A 192 -6.42 -12.07 0.29
N VAL A 193 -6.51 -13.07 1.16
CA VAL A 193 -6.01 -14.43 0.88
C VAL A 193 -6.64 -15.05 -0.37
N GLN A 194 -7.94 -14.80 -0.61
CA GLN A 194 -8.64 -15.34 -1.78
C GLN A 194 -8.16 -14.65 -3.05
N THR A 195 -8.07 -13.32 -3.05
CA THR A 195 -7.59 -12.53 -4.19
C THR A 195 -6.13 -12.87 -4.54
N ARG A 196 -5.30 -13.22 -3.55
CA ARG A 196 -3.91 -13.67 -3.80
C ARG A 196 -3.85 -15.02 -4.52
N LYS A 197 -4.71 -15.96 -4.17
CA LYS A 197 -4.79 -17.24 -4.90
C LYS A 197 -5.19 -17.03 -6.37
N GLU A 198 -6.14 -16.12 -6.60
CA GLU A 198 -6.54 -15.74 -7.96
C GLU A 198 -5.39 -15.06 -8.70
N PHE A 199 -4.61 -14.24 -7.99
CA PHE A 199 -3.46 -13.55 -8.59
C PHE A 199 -2.36 -14.52 -9.03
N ASN A 200 -2.12 -15.62 -8.30
CA ASN A 200 -1.19 -16.67 -8.73
C ASN A 200 -1.61 -17.25 -10.09
N PHE A 201 -2.89 -17.56 -10.25
CA PHE A 201 -3.43 -18.02 -11.53
C PHE A 201 -3.23 -16.99 -12.66
N ILE A 202 -3.46 -15.70 -12.36
CA ILE A 202 -3.23 -14.62 -13.34
C ILE A 202 -1.76 -14.55 -13.76
N ILE A 203 -0.83 -14.64 -12.81
CA ILE A 203 0.62 -14.64 -13.11
C ILE A 203 0.99 -15.82 -14.01
N ASP A 204 0.47 -17.01 -13.73
CA ASP A 204 0.72 -18.20 -14.56
C ASP A 204 0.21 -18.00 -16.00
N GLU A 205 -0.98 -17.43 -16.19
CA GLU A 205 -1.53 -17.14 -17.52
C GLU A 205 -0.71 -16.08 -18.27
N ILE A 206 -0.19 -15.08 -17.57
CA ILE A 206 0.70 -14.07 -18.14
C ILE A 206 2.00 -14.71 -18.62
N ILE A 207 2.62 -15.56 -17.80
CA ILE A 207 3.87 -16.27 -18.16
C ILE A 207 3.64 -17.21 -19.35
N LYS A 208 2.53 -17.96 -19.37
CA LYS A 208 2.13 -18.84 -20.49
C LYS A 208 1.95 -18.06 -21.80
N SER A 209 1.60 -16.78 -21.75
CA SER A 209 1.49 -15.93 -22.94
C SER A 209 2.86 -15.53 -23.54
N GLY A 210 3.97 -15.89 -22.88
CA GLY A 210 5.32 -15.55 -23.31
C GLY A 210 5.88 -14.26 -22.72
N ILE A 211 5.13 -13.57 -21.85
CA ILE A 211 5.62 -12.37 -21.15
C ILE A 211 6.56 -12.81 -20.01
N THR A 212 7.74 -12.22 -19.95
CA THR A 212 8.65 -12.40 -18.82
C THR A 212 8.25 -11.46 -17.68
N ILE A 213 8.20 -11.99 -16.45
CA ILE A 213 7.85 -11.21 -15.26
C ILE A 213 9.08 -11.04 -14.36
N ILE A 214 9.28 -9.80 -13.86
CA ILE A 214 10.15 -9.52 -12.71
C ILE A 214 9.29 -8.85 -11.64
N MET A 215 9.21 -9.48 -10.48
CA MET A 215 8.33 -9.05 -9.40
C MET A 215 9.09 -8.79 -8.11
N ALA A 216 9.01 -7.57 -7.56
CA ALA A 216 9.41 -7.32 -6.18
C ALA A 216 8.30 -7.81 -5.25
N THR A 217 8.65 -8.71 -4.31
CA THR A 217 7.68 -9.32 -3.38
C THR A 217 8.34 -9.73 -2.08
N SER A 218 7.53 -10.25 -1.12
CA SER A 218 8.05 -10.83 0.12
C SER A 218 8.49 -12.30 -0.10
N PRO A 219 9.37 -12.83 0.77
CA PRO A 219 9.85 -14.22 0.67
C PRO A 219 8.76 -15.28 0.65
N TYR A 220 7.63 -15.04 1.33
CA TYR A 220 6.51 -15.98 1.46
C TYR A 220 5.42 -15.80 0.39
N GLU A 221 5.58 -14.81 -0.49
CA GLU A 221 4.56 -14.41 -1.47
C GLU A 221 5.04 -14.58 -2.91
N ILE A 222 5.86 -15.57 -3.18
CA ILE A 222 6.39 -15.84 -4.52
C ILE A 222 5.38 -16.73 -5.28
N PRO A 223 4.76 -16.26 -6.38
CA PRO A 223 3.84 -17.05 -7.20
C PRO A 223 4.49 -18.30 -7.77
N ASP A 224 3.67 -19.32 -8.06
CA ASP A 224 4.16 -20.62 -8.52
C ASP A 224 4.86 -20.55 -9.88
N GLY A 225 4.40 -19.72 -10.79
CA GLY A 225 5.00 -19.54 -12.12
C GLY A 225 6.36 -18.81 -12.13
N ILE A 226 6.79 -18.22 -11.02
CA ILE A 226 8.13 -17.62 -10.90
C ILE A 226 9.17 -18.74 -10.81
N THR A 227 10.23 -18.62 -11.62
CA THR A 227 11.26 -19.68 -11.74
C THR A 227 12.54 -19.38 -10.97
N ASN A 228 12.84 -18.12 -10.72
CA ASN A 228 14.12 -17.68 -10.15
C ASN A 228 13.92 -16.61 -9.07
N VAL A 229 14.84 -16.54 -8.14
CA VAL A 229 14.86 -15.55 -7.05
C VAL A 229 16.19 -14.81 -7.06
N ALA A 230 16.13 -13.48 -7.03
CA ALA A 230 17.30 -12.61 -6.82
C ALA A 230 17.16 -11.89 -5.48
N ILE A 231 18.22 -11.95 -4.68
CA ILE A 231 18.29 -11.37 -3.35
C ILE A 231 19.07 -10.07 -3.42
N LEU A 232 18.40 -8.97 -3.12
CA LEU A 232 19.00 -7.66 -3.05
C LEU A 232 19.40 -7.33 -1.61
N GLN A 233 20.65 -6.92 -1.46
CA GLN A 233 21.21 -6.45 -0.20
C GLN A 233 22.14 -5.27 -0.50
N ASP A 234 21.97 -4.16 0.21
CA ASP A 234 22.82 -2.96 0.13
C ASP A 234 23.10 -2.48 -1.30
N GLY A 235 22.06 -2.47 -2.15
CA GLY A 235 22.19 -2.03 -3.55
C GLY A 235 22.91 -3.00 -4.47
N THR A 236 23.11 -4.25 -4.05
CA THR A 236 23.72 -5.31 -4.87
C THR A 236 22.85 -6.57 -4.89
N ILE A 237 22.98 -7.38 -5.92
CA ILE A 237 22.40 -8.73 -5.94
C ILE A 237 23.38 -9.68 -5.28
N SER A 238 23.09 -10.07 -4.04
CA SER A 238 23.96 -10.94 -3.23
C SER A 238 23.88 -12.40 -3.66
N LYS A 239 22.70 -12.86 -4.10
CA LYS A 239 22.47 -14.22 -4.60
C LYS A 239 21.42 -14.23 -5.70
N SER A 240 21.58 -15.15 -6.65
CA SER A 240 20.61 -15.50 -7.70
C SER A 240 20.44 -17.02 -7.68
N LEU A 241 19.22 -17.49 -7.46
CA LEU A 241 18.90 -18.90 -7.21
C LEU A 241 17.74 -19.35 -8.10
N ALA A 242 17.63 -20.66 -8.37
CA ALA A 242 16.35 -21.23 -8.78
C ALA A 242 15.34 -21.13 -7.63
N LYS A 243 14.05 -20.98 -7.94
CA LYS A 243 13.01 -20.87 -6.89
C LYS A 243 13.01 -22.08 -5.95
N ASP A 244 13.24 -23.28 -6.48
CA ASP A 244 13.24 -24.53 -5.70
C ASP A 244 14.40 -24.61 -4.68
N GLU A 245 15.46 -23.82 -4.89
CA GLU A 245 16.59 -23.72 -3.97
C GLU A 245 16.39 -22.65 -2.90
N PHE A 246 15.35 -21.82 -3.05
CA PHE A 246 15.10 -20.71 -2.16
C PHE A 246 14.30 -21.14 -0.92
N VAL A 247 14.87 -20.95 0.26
CA VAL A 247 14.22 -21.26 1.55
C VAL A 247 13.92 -19.93 2.28
N PRO A 248 12.65 -19.50 2.37
CA PRO A 248 12.26 -18.25 3.01
C PRO A 248 12.77 -18.10 4.45
N ALA A 249 12.73 -19.17 5.25
CA ALA A 249 13.12 -19.16 6.67
C ALA A 249 14.60 -18.78 6.91
N LEU A 250 15.49 -18.94 5.93
CA LEU A 250 16.90 -18.54 6.05
C LEU A 250 17.10 -17.00 5.98
N PHE A 251 16.07 -16.26 5.63
CA PHE A 251 16.06 -14.80 5.60
C PHE A 251 15.59 -14.15 6.91
N MET A 252 15.02 -14.93 7.81
CA MET A 252 14.63 -14.50 9.14
C MET A 252 15.86 -14.61 10.06
N GLN A 253 16.66 -13.55 10.15
CA GLN A 253 17.54 -13.40 11.28
C GLN A 253 16.74 -12.73 12.39
N ASP A 254 16.65 -13.43 13.53
CA ASP A 254 16.15 -12.91 14.80
C ASP A 254 17.09 -11.79 15.27
N ASP A 255 16.89 -10.58 14.79
CA ASP A 255 17.30 -9.40 15.51
C ASP A 255 16.24 -9.21 16.61
N SER A 256 16.56 -9.65 17.83
CA SER A 256 15.72 -9.40 19.01
C SER A 256 15.73 -7.90 19.29
N ASP A 257 14.76 -7.18 18.73
CA ASP A 257 14.59 -5.76 18.93
C ASP A 257 14.28 -5.48 20.39
N ILE A 258 15.21 -4.86 21.10
CA ILE A 258 15.00 -4.42 22.48
C ILE A 258 14.30 -3.07 22.41
N ILE A 259 12.97 -3.08 22.52
CA ILE A 259 12.19 -1.85 22.67
C ILE A 259 12.48 -1.24 24.04
N ASP A 260 12.90 0.02 24.06
CA ASP A 260 13.13 0.76 25.30
C ASP A 260 11.79 1.09 25.99
N ASN A 261 11.40 0.23 26.92
CA ASN A 261 10.16 0.38 27.67
C ASN A 261 10.10 1.67 28.51
N GLU A 262 11.23 2.17 29.01
CA GLU A 262 11.26 3.39 29.84
C GLU A 262 11.05 4.63 28.95
N GLU A 263 11.66 4.64 27.77
CA GLU A 263 11.42 5.69 26.78
C GLU A 263 9.95 5.71 26.34
N LEU A 264 9.37 4.54 26.04
CA LEU A 264 7.95 4.44 25.67
C LEU A 264 7.01 4.87 26.81
N LYS A 265 7.30 4.51 28.07
CA LYS A 265 6.52 4.99 29.22
C LYS A 265 6.52 6.52 29.28
N THR A 266 7.68 7.14 29.06
CA THR A 266 7.80 8.60 29.06
C THR A 266 7.01 9.22 27.90
N LEU A 267 7.02 8.59 26.71
CA LEU A 267 6.26 9.06 25.54
C LEU A 267 4.74 8.90 25.71
N LEU A 268 4.31 7.83 26.39
CA LEU A 268 2.90 7.47 26.59
C LEU A 268 2.28 8.06 27.86
N ASN A 269 3.06 8.66 28.74
CA ASN A 269 2.58 9.20 30.00
C ASN A 269 2.22 10.70 29.83
N PRO A 270 0.97 11.03 29.47
CA PRO A 270 0.55 12.41 29.34
C PRO A 270 0.49 13.04 30.73
N GLU A 271 1.00 14.26 30.88
CA GLU A 271 0.87 15.08 32.09
C GLU A 271 -0.58 15.40 32.43
N THR A 272 -1.54 15.13 31.53
CA THR A 272 -2.96 15.40 31.69
C THR A 272 -3.73 14.15 32.13
N VAL A 273 -4.45 14.25 33.23
CA VAL A 273 -5.38 13.23 33.69
C VAL A 273 -6.54 13.13 32.67
N LYS A 274 -6.61 12.01 31.95
CA LYS A 274 -7.71 11.74 31.03
C LYS A 274 -8.98 11.42 31.83
N ILE A 275 -10.11 12.05 31.46
CA ILE A 275 -11.42 11.71 32.00
C ILE A 275 -11.81 10.33 31.44
N PRO A 276 -12.12 9.34 32.29
CA PRO A 276 -12.49 8.02 31.81
C PRO A 276 -13.87 8.09 31.10
N TYR A 277 -13.90 7.56 29.85
CA TYR A 277 -15.15 7.35 29.12
C TYR A 277 -15.88 6.11 29.66
N LYS A 278 -17.21 6.10 29.57
CA LYS A 278 -18.03 4.91 29.81
C LYS A 278 -18.02 4.00 28.57
N CYS A 279 -17.93 4.61 27.38
CA CYS A 279 -17.92 3.91 26.11
C CYS A 279 -17.09 4.70 25.09
N ILE A 280 -16.27 4.01 24.31
CA ILE A 280 -15.50 4.61 23.20
C ILE A 280 -16.33 4.62 21.92
N VAL A 281 -16.90 3.47 21.55
CA VAL A 281 -17.75 3.31 20.37
C VAL A 281 -18.99 2.52 20.78
N LYS A 282 -20.18 2.99 20.40
CA LYS A 282 -21.41 2.22 20.47
C LYS A 282 -22.23 2.44 19.21
N MET A 283 -22.56 1.37 18.55
CA MET A 283 -23.36 1.32 17.34
C MET A 283 -24.58 0.42 17.58
N ASN A 284 -25.77 0.93 17.28
CA ASN A 284 -27.01 0.19 17.41
C ASN A 284 -27.71 0.12 16.05
N ASN A 285 -27.86 -1.08 15.50
CA ASN A 285 -28.56 -1.35 14.24
C ASN A 285 -28.10 -0.46 13.09
N VAL A 286 -26.79 -0.23 12.97
CA VAL A 286 -26.22 0.66 11.93
C VAL A 286 -26.46 0.06 10.56
N PHE A 287 -27.04 0.89 9.68
CA PHE A 287 -27.38 0.53 8.30
C PHE A 287 -26.79 1.55 7.33
N ILE A 288 -25.98 1.08 6.37
CA ILE A 288 -25.35 1.92 5.34
C ILE A 288 -25.61 1.35 3.97
N LYS A 289 -26.07 2.21 3.04
CA LYS A 289 -26.21 1.88 1.63
C LYS A 289 -25.68 2.98 0.73
N TYR A 290 -25.20 2.60 -0.45
CA TYR A 290 -24.81 3.52 -1.53
C TYR A 290 -25.54 3.11 -2.80
N GLY A 291 -26.44 3.99 -3.27
CA GLY A 291 -27.43 3.64 -4.29
C GLY A 291 -28.30 2.48 -3.80
N ASP A 292 -28.37 1.40 -4.57
CA ASP A 292 -29.14 0.21 -4.22
C ASP A 292 -28.31 -0.83 -3.44
N LYS A 293 -26.99 -0.64 -3.35
CA LYS A 293 -26.11 -1.60 -2.70
C LYS A 293 -26.04 -1.36 -1.17
N VAL A 294 -26.47 -2.36 -0.40
CA VAL A 294 -26.29 -2.40 1.05
C VAL A 294 -24.83 -2.77 1.38
N ILE A 295 -24.17 -1.95 2.19
CA ILE A 295 -22.79 -2.15 2.62
C ILE A 295 -22.71 -2.66 4.06
N LEU A 296 -23.48 -2.05 4.97
CA LEU A 296 -23.59 -2.48 6.36
C LEU A 296 -25.06 -2.69 6.68
N ASN A 297 -25.38 -3.82 7.29
CA ASN A 297 -26.75 -4.18 7.64
C ASN A 297 -26.85 -4.57 9.12
N GLN A 298 -27.58 -3.78 9.90
CA GLN A 298 -27.90 -4.03 11.32
C GLN A 298 -26.66 -4.28 12.19
N ILE A 299 -25.57 -3.51 11.99
CA ILE A 299 -24.36 -3.67 12.78
C ILE A 299 -24.60 -3.17 14.21
N ASN A 300 -24.36 -4.05 15.17
CA ASN A 300 -24.35 -3.75 16.59
C ASN A 300 -22.94 -4.00 17.12
N TRP A 301 -22.30 -2.94 17.64
CA TRP A 301 -20.92 -3.04 18.14
C TRP A 301 -20.74 -2.07 19.30
N GLN A 302 -20.14 -2.55 20.39
CA GLN A 302 -19.78 -1.72 21.53
C GLN A 302 -18.31 -1.97 21.88
N ILE A 303 -17.57 -0.89 22.08
CA ILE A 303 -16.15 -0.90 22.47
C ILE A 303 -16.02 -0.07 23.75
N LEU A 304 -15.52 -0.68 24.81
CA LEU A 304 -15.22 -0.04 26.07
C LEU A 304 -13.78 0.48 26.11
N PRO A 305 -13.46 1.44 27.00
CA PRO A 305 -12.08 1.91 27.17
C PRO A 305 -11.10 0.78 27.49
N GLY A 306 -9.97 0.76 26.78
CA GLY A 306 -8.92 -0.25 26.94
C GLY A 306 -9.18 -1.59 26.24
N GLU A 307 -10.32 -1.78 25.59
CA GLU A 307 -10.54 -2.98 24.76
C GLU A 307 -9.75 -2.92 23.46
N ARG A 308 -9.38 -4.10 22.95
CA ARG A 308 -8.54 -4.24 21.76
C ARG A 308 -9.17 -5.26 20.83
N TRP A 309 -9.65 -4.75 19.70
CA TRP A 309 -10.46 -5.49 18.75
C TRP A 309 -9.75 -5.72 17.43
N ALA A 310 -9.84 -6.93 16.90
CA ALA A 310 -9.58 -7.20 15.49
C ALA A 310 -10.87 -7.01 14.68
N LEU A 311 -10.83 -6.24 13.60
CA LEU A 311 -11.92 -6.14 12.63
C LEU A 311 -11.56 -6.96 11.40
N LEU A 312 -12.25 -8.07 11.22
CA LEU A 312 -11.96 -9.09 10.22
C LEU A 312 -13.06 -9.14 9.15
N GLY A 313 -12.74 -9.68 7.99
CA GLY A 313 -13.68 -9.92 6.90
C GLY A 313 -13.02 -9.79 5.53
N PRO A 314 -13.65 -10.31 4.46
CA PRO A 314 -13.13 -10.22 3.11
C PRO A 314 -13.10 -8.79 2.58
N ASN A 315 -12.42 -8.57 1.44
CA ASN A 315 -12.48 -7.30 0.74
C ASN A 315 -13.92 -7.01 0.28
N GLY A 316 -14.34 -5.75 0.49
CA GLY A 316 -15.71 -5.34 0.19
C GLY A 316 -16.76 -5.68 1.26
N ALA A 317 -16.38 -6.26 2.41
CA ALA A 317 -17.31 -6.52 3.53
C ALA A 317 -17.74 -5.26 4.31
N GLY A 318 -17.25 -4.06 3.93
CA GLY A 318 -17.63 -2.81 4.60
C GLY A 318 -16.72 -2.37 5.74
N LYS A 319 -15.55 -3.00 5.97
CA LYS A 319 -14.62 -2.64 7.04
C LYS A 319 -14.24 -1.15 7.02
N SER A 320 -13.73 -0.65 5.89
CA SER A 320 -13.35 0.77 5.76
C SER A 320 -14.57 1.71 5.87
N THR A 321 -15.77 1.28 5.45
CA THR A 321 -17.01 2.03 5.67
C THR A 321 -17.34 2.12 7.16
N LEU A 322 -17.22 1.02 7.90
CA LEU A 322 -17.44 1.00 9.34
C LEU A 322 -16.44 1.91 10.08
N LEU A 323 -15.16 1.85 9.71
CA LEU A 323 -14.13 2.72 10.29
C LEU A 323 -14.37 4.21 9.96
N SER A 324 -14.86 4.53 8.76
CA SER A 324 -15.16 5.91 8.36
C SER A 324 -16.27 6.55 9.18
N LEU A 325 -17.23 5.75 9.71
CA LEU A 325 -18.24 6.22 10.64
C LEU A 325 -17.61 6.61 11.99
N ILE A 326 -16.63 5.86 12.47
CA ILE A 326 -15.92 6.12 13.73
C ILE A 326 -14.98 7.32 13.58
N ASN A 327 -14.21 7.38 12.48
CA ASN A 327 -13.26 8.47 12.22
C ASN A 327 -13.92 9.78 11.78
N ALA A 328 -15.26 9.85 11.81
CA ALA A 328 -16.07 11.02 11.46
C ALA A 328 -15.92 11.53 10.01
N ASP A 329 -15.50 10.66 9.08
CA ASP A 329 -15.34 10.98 7.66
C ASP A 329 -16.62 10.69 6.84
N ASN A 330 -17.56 9.89 7.40
CA ASN A 330 -18.77 9.45 6.71
C ASN A 330 -20.00 10.22 7.19
N PRO A 331 -20.68 10.99 6.31
CA PRO A 331 -21.86 11.76 6.68
C PRO A 331 -23.06 10.89 7.08
N GLN A 332 -23.14 9.63 6.65
CA GLN A 332 -24.22 8.74 7.07
C GLN A 332 -24.16 8.37 8.57
N ALA A 333 -23.06 8.72 9.25
CA ALA A 333 -22.98 8.60 10.72
C ALA A 333 -24.09 9.38 11.45
N TYR A 334 -24.55 10.50 10.88
CA TYR A 334 -25.61 11.33 11.47
C TYR A 334 -27.02 10.73 11.33
N ALA A 335 -27.21 9.83 10.36
CA ALA A 335 -28.49 9.13 10.14
C ALA A 335 -28.60 7.82 10.94
N ASN A 336 -27.56 7.45 11.69
CA ASN A 336 -27.46 6.19 12.42
C ASN A 336 -27.33 6.44 13.94
N ASP A 337 -27.67 5.44 14.75
CA ASP A 337 -27.51 5.51 16.20
C ASP A 337 -26.08 5.13 16.61
N ILE A 338 -25.21 6.12 16.59
CA ILE A 338 -23.78 5.99 16.88
C ILE A 338 -23.42 6.93 18.04
N VAL A 339 -22.75 6.39 19.05
CA VAL A 339 -22.15 7.12 20.15
C VAL A 339 -20.63 6.95 20.07
N LEU A 340 -19.90 8.06 20.12
CA LEU A 340 -18.45 8.10 20.18
C LEU A 340 -17.99 8.90 21.40
N PHE A 341 -17.13 8.31 22.23
CA PHE A 341 -16.61 8.96 23.44
C PHE A 341 -17.73 9.54 24.31
N ASP A 342 -18.76 8.73 24.60
CA ASP A 342 -19.97 9.06 25.36
C ASP A 342 -20.89 10.12 24.74
N LYS A 343 -20.60 10.62 23.52
CA LYS A 343 -21.44 11.60 22.83
C LYS A 343 -22.12 10.97 21.62
N LYS A 344 -23.43 11.15 21.50
CA LYS A 344 -24.19 10.73 20.33
C LYS A 344 -23.84 11.60 19.15
N ARG A 345 -23.68 11.00 17.96
CA ARG A 345 -23.40 11.74 16.73
C ARG A 345 -24.54 12.72 16.41
N GLY A 346 -24.14 13.96 16.05
CA GLY A 346 -25.09 15.03 15.71
C GLY A 346 -25.61 15.85 16.92
N THR A 347 -24.99 15.73 18.10
CA THR A 347 -25.40 16.52 19.29
C THR A 347 -24.51 17.74 19.53
N GLY A 348 -23.78 18.22 18.51
CA GLY A 348 -23.00 19.46 18.57
C GLY A 348 -21.48 19.25 18.70
N GLU A 349 -21.00 18.02 18.61
CA GLU A 349 -19.57 17.73 18.53
C GLU A 349 -19.00 18.11 17.14
N SER A 350 -17.81 18.68 17.12
CA SER A 350 -17.09 18.92 15.87
C SER A 350 -16.35 17.66 15.40
N ILE A 351 -16.06 17.57 14.11
CA ILE A 351 -15.21 16.52 13.55
C ILE A 351 -13.83 16.53 14.22
N TRP A 352 -13.31 17.70 14.54
CA TRP A 352 -12.01 17.86 15.17
C TRP A 352 -11.98 17.35 16.62
N ASP A 353 -13.09 17.47 17.36
CA ASP A 353 -13.22 16.92 18.71
C ASP A 353 -13.12 15.40 18.72
N ILE A 354 -13.55 14.75 17.65
CA ILE A 354 -13.45 13.31 17.47
C ILE A 354 -12.03 12.95 16.99
N LYS A 355 -11.55 13.60 15.94
CA LYS A 355 -10.24 13.30 15.35
C LYS A 355 -9.09 13.51 16.33
N SER A 356 -9.18 14.51 17.22
CA SER A 356 -8.16 14.74 18.26
C SER A 356 -7.97 13.55 19.21
N LYS A 357 -8.99 12.70 19.38
CA LYS A 357 -8.97 11.51 20.25
C LYS A 357 -8.60 10.21 19.52
N ILE A 358 -8.51 10.24 18.19
CA ILE A 358 -8.28 9.07 17.36
C ILE A 358 -6.92 9.16 16.69
N GLY A 359 -6.06 8.18 16.87
CA GLY A 359 -4.90 7.94 16.03
C GLY A 359 -5.29 7.02 14.87
N PHE A 360 -5.22 7.51 13.63
CA PHE A 360 -5.73 6.79 12.47
C PHE A 360 -4.64 6.56 11.43
N VAL A 361 -4.53 5.32 10.94
CA VAL A 361 -3.69 4.93 9.80
C VAL A 361 -4.49 4.02 8.89
N SER A 362 -4.42 4.29 7.58
CA SER A 362 -5.01 3.44 6.55
C SER A 362 -4.15 3.46 5.27
N PRO A 363 -4.33 2.49 4.37
CA PRO A 363 -3.71 2.50 3.05
C PRO A 363 -4.05 3.76 2.25
N GLU A 364 -5.29 4.23 2.36
CA GLU A 364 -5.74 5.45 1.69
C GLU A 364 -5.04 6.69 2.23
N LEU A 365 -4.89 6.80 3.56
CA LEU A 365 -4.12 7.92 4.14
C LEU A 365 -2.70 7.95 3.56
N HIS A 366 -2.04 6.79 3.46
CA HIS A 366 -0.72 6.70 2.86
C HIS A 366 -0.70 7.06 1.37
N GLN A 367 -1.73 6.65 0.61
CA GLN A 367 -1.85 6.92 -0.82
C GLN A 367 -1.94 8.42 -1.11
N TYR A 368 -2.71 9.16 -0.32
CA TYR A 368 -3.05 10.57 -0.58
C TYR A 368 -2.34 11.57 0.35
N PHE A 369 -1.48 11.12 1.23
CA PHE A 369 -0.73 12.03 2.12
C PHE A 369 0.27 12.86 1.30
N PRO A 370 0.31 14.20 1.49
CA PRO A 370 1.27 15.07 0.80
C PRO A 370 2.72 14.70 1.13
N THR A 371 3.52 14.51 0.09
CA THR A 371 4.87 13.94 0.23
C THR A 371 6.00 14.99 0.26
N ASP A 372 5.66 16.28 0.23
CA ASP A 372 6.62 17.40 0.20
C ASP A 372 7.05 17.93 1.58
N ASN A 373 6.53 17.30 2.66
CA ASN A 373 6.97 17.56 4.03
C ASN A 373 8.14 16.65 4.40
N SER A 374 9.03 17.10 5.31
CA SER A 374 10.02 16.20 5.92
C SER A 374 9.35 15.16 6.79
N CYS A 375 10.01 14.00 7.00
CA CYS A 375 9.46 12.93 7.84
C CYS A 375 9.14 13.43 9.26
N LEU A 376 9.99 14.29 9.82
CA LEU A 376 9.75 14.91 11.13
C LEU A 376 8.48 15.77 11.11
N GLN A 377 8.28 16.61 10.09
CA GLN A 377 7.09 17.45 9.94
C GLN A 377 5.82 16.61 9.73
N VAL A 378 5.91 15.50 9.00
CA VAL A 378 4.80 14.55 8.85
C VAL A 378 4.34 14.04 10.20
N ILE A 379 5.26 13.62 11.06
CA ILE A 379 4.94 13.09 12.38
C ILE A 379 4.41 14.20 13.28
N GLU A 380 5.06 15.37 13.32
CA GLU A 380 4.60 16.52 14.11
C GLU A 380 3.18 16.96 13.72
N SER A 381 2.79 16.82 12.44
CA SER A 381 1.43 17.14 11.98
C SER A 381 0.33 16.33 12.68
N GLY A 382 0.69 15.20 13.30
CA GLY A 382 -0.23 14.35 14.07
C GLY A 382 -0.84 15.04 15.27
N TYR A 383 -0.19 16.03 15.86
CA TYR A 383 -0.76 16.85 16.94
C TYR A 383 -1.96 17.69 16.49
N TYR A 384 -2.09 17.92 15.20
CA TYR A 384 -3.08 18.83 14.62
C TYR A 384 -4.07 18.14 13.70
N ASP A 385 -3.90 16.84 13.46
CA ASP A 385 -4.68 16.03 12.51
C ASP A 385 -4.72 16.58 11.08
N THR A 386 -3.72 17.39 10.71
CA THR A 386 -3.61 17.97 9.36
C THR A 386 -2.80 17.08 8.43
N LEU A 387 -3.09 17.14 7.13
CA LEU A 387 -2.31 16.45 6.09
C LEU A 387 -1.05 17.26 5.75
N GLY A 388 -0.08 17.26 6.66
CA GLY A 388 1.14 18.04 6.61
C GLY A 388 1.18 19.14 7.68
N LEU A 389 2.37 19.70 7.90
CA LEU A 389 2.58 20.76 8.91
C LEU A 389 2.43 22.14 8.27
N PHE A 390 1.29 22.82 8.51
CA PHE A 390 0.97 24.15 7.96
C PHE A 390 1.29 25.32 8.93
N ARG A 391 2.12 25.07 9.93
CA ARG A 391 2.54 26.04 10.93
C ARG A 391 4.01 25.83 11.30
N PRO A 392 4.68 26.84 11.88
CA PRO A 392 6.05 26.66 12.33
C PRO A 392 6.18 25.47 13.30
N SER A 393 7.23 24.67 13.09
CA SER A 393 7.57 23.56 13.99
C SER A 393 7.89 24.10 15.39
N GLN A 394 7.40 23.39 16.42
CA GLN A 394 7.66 23.71 17.81
C GLN A 394 8.71 22.75 18.36
N LYS A 395 9.79 23.28 18.94
CA LYS A 395 10.93 22.47 19.39
C LYS A 395 10.52 21.28 20.26
N THR A 396 9.65 21.48 21.25
CA THR A 396 9.17 20.41 22.14
C THR A 396 8.41 19.31 21.39
N LYS A 397 7.59 19.68 20.41
CA LYS A 397 6.83 18.73 19.58
C LYS A 397 7.73 18.01 18.57
N ALA A 398 8.69 18.71 18.00
CA ALA A 398 9.69 18.12 17.11
C ALA A 398 10.59 17.12 17.85
N ASP A 399 11.02 17.45 19.08
CA ASP A 399 11.79 16.53 19.93
C ASP A 399 10.99 15.26 20.25
N THR A 400 9.70 15.39 20.57
CA THR A 400 8.83 14.21 20.78
C THR A 400 8.64 13.41 19.50
N ALA A 401 8.48 14.07 18.35
CA ALA A 401 8.41 13.41 17.05
C ALA A 401 9.69 12.61 16.75
N LEU A 402 10.85 13.19 17.03
CA LEU A 402 12.14 12.50 16.85
C LEU A 402 12.29 11.29 17.77
N ARG A 403 11.79 11.36 19.01
CA ARG A 403 11.78 10.22 19.94
C ARG A 403 10.91 9.07 19.42
N TRP A 404 9.71 9.36 18.87
CA TRP A 404 8.89 8.37 18.19
C TRP A 404 9.57 7.80 16.94
N MET A 405 10.32 8.62 16.20
CA MET A 405 11.10 8.13 15.05
C MET A 405 12.20 7.15 15.48
N LYS A 406 12.85 7.41 16.61
CA LYS A 406 13.85 6.47 17.19
C LYS A 406 13.20 5.17 17.61
N ALA A 407 12.04 5.22 18.29
CA ALA A 407 11.30 4.03 18.69
C ALA A 407 10.85 3.15 17.51
N LEU A 408 10.74 3.72 16.32
CA LEU A 408 10.42 3.02 15.07
C LEU A 408 11.65 2.82 14.15
N GLU A 409 12.86 3.12 14.61
CA GLU A 409 14.12 2.97 13.87
C GLU A 409 14.19 3.74 12.54
N ILE A 410 13.50 4.89 12.47
CA ILE A 410 13.41 5.73 11.27
C ILE A 410 13.99 7.14 11.45
N ASP A 411 14.68 7.42 12.54
CA ASP A 411 15.22 8.74 12.89
C ASP A 411 16.26 9.26 11.89
N LYS A 412 17.00 8.38 11.23
CA LYS A 412 17.93 8.73 10.14
C LYS A 412 17.25 9.43 8.95
N TYR A 413 15.94 9.31 8.83
CA TYR A 413 15.16 9.93 7.74
C TYR A 413 14.50 11.25 8.17
N ALA A 414 14.73 11.76 9.38
CA ALA A 414 13.99 12.88 9.96
C ALA A 414 13.95 14.14 9.08
N SER A 415 15.08 14.49 8.45
CA SER A 415 15.22 15.67 7.59
C SER A 415 14.85 15.41 6.12
N LEU A 416 14.65 14.17 5.72
CA LEU A 416 14.33 13.84 4.33
C LEU A 416 12.84 14.06 4.05
N LEU A 417 12.53 14.46 2.80
CA LEU A 417 11.15 14.56 2.35
C LEU A 417 10.52 13.16 2.27
N LEU A 418 9.25 13.06 2.61
CA LEU A 418 8.51 11.80 2.60
C LEU A 418 8.60 11.07 1.24
N LYS A 419 8.59 11.80 0.12
CA LYS A 419 8.75 11.24 -1.24
C LYS A 419 10.12 10.62 -1.52
N ASN A 420 11.15 10.97 -0.75
CA ASN A 420 12.53 10.55 -0.98
C ASN A 420 12.95 9.35 -0.13
N ILE A 421 12.03 8.75 0.60
CA ILE A 421 12.27 7.59 1.46
C ILE A 421 11.47 6.36 0.99
N PRO A 422 11.90 5.14 1.36
CA PRO A 422 11.19 3.91 1.01
C PRO A 422 9.71 3.93 1.45
N THR A 423 8.84 3.32 0.65
CA THR A 423 7.39 3.28 0.89
C THR A 423 7.01 2.71 2.26
N SER A 424 7.73 1.68 2.73
CA SER A 424 7.53 1.11 4.07
C SER A 424 7.90 2.10 5.17
N THR A 425 9.02 2.83 5.02
CA THR A 425 9.42 3.89 5.96
C THR A 425 8.40 5.04 5.96
N GLN A 426 7.79 5.39 4.80
CA GLN A 426 6.68 6.36 4.75
C GLN A 426 5.53 5.93 5.66
N ARG A 427 5.17 4.63 5.64
CA ARG A 427 4.11 4.07 6.49
C ARG A 427 4.46 4.16 7.97
N LEU A 428 5.70 3.83 8.34
CA LEU A 428 6.17 3.99 9.72
C LEU A 428 6.10 5.44 10.20
N CYS A 429 6.37 6.43 9.33
CA CYS A 429 6.14 7.84 9.67
C CYS A 429 4.66 8.14 9.96
N LEU A 430 3.72 7.56 9.20
CA LEU A 430 2.29 7.74 9.46
C LEU A 430 1.83 7.01 10.72
N LEU A 431 2.45 5.88 11.07
CA LEU A 431 2.22 5.20 12.36
C LEU A 431 2.69 6.04 13.54
N ALA A 432 3.92 6.59 13.47
CA ALA A 432 4.41 7.53 14.49
C ALA A 432 3.50 8.76 14.61
N ARG A 433 3.02 9.28 13.48
CA ARG A 433 2.05 10.39 13.43
C ARG A 433 0.75 10.06 14.16
N ALA A 434 0.25 8.84 14.06
CA ALA A 434 -0.97 8.42 14.77
C ALA A 434 -0.76 8.31 16.28
N LEU A 435 0.44 7.93 16.72
CA LEU A 435 0.79 7.73 18.14
C LEU A 435 1.13 9.02 18.89
N ILE A 436 1.68 10.04 18.18
CA ILE A 436 2.33 11.20 18.80
C ILE A 436 1.44 12.01 19.76
N LYS A 437 0.14 12.02 19.54
CA LYS A 437 -0.83 12.79 20.36
C LYS A 437 -1.39 11.99 21.55
N ASN A 438 -0.93 10.76 21.78
CA ASN A 438 -1.46 9.84 22.79
C ASN A 438 -2.99 9.70 22.75
N PRO A 439 -3.56 9.22 21.64
CA PRO A 439 -5.01 9.17 21.43
C PRO A 439 -5.70 8.20 22.39
N ASP A 440 -7.01 8.37 22.57
CA ASP A 440 -7.83 7.45 23.36
C ASP A 440 -8.20 6.18 22.57
N LEU A 441 -8.28 6.30 21.25
CA LEU A 441 -8.55 5.22 20.31
C LEU A 441 -7.50 5.20 19.20
N LEU A 442 -6.86 4.05 18.99
CA LEU A 442 -6.05 3.77 17.82
C LEU A 442 -6.85 2.96 16.81
N ILE A 443 -6.84 3.38 15.56
CA ILE A 443 -7.42 2.65 14.44
C ILE A 443 -6.32 2.39 13.42
N PHE A 444 -5.92 1.14 13.28
CA PHE A 444 -4.92 0.68 12.35
C PHE A 444 -5.57 -0.18 11.27
N ASP A 445 -5.76 0.39 10.09
CA ASP A 445 -6.30 -0.32 8.93
C ASP A 445 -5.13 -0.81 8.06
N GLU A 446 -4.89 -2.11 8.04
CA GLU A 446 -3.79 -2.80 7.36
C GLU A 446 -2.40 -2.17 7.62
N PRO A 447 -1.99 -1.93 8.86
CA PRO A 447 -0.79 -1.15 9.18
C PRO A 447 0.50 -1.83 8.72
N CYS A 448 0.54 -3.17 8.70
CA CYS A 448 1.69 -3.96 8.26
C CYS A 448 1.84 -4.07 6.74
N GLN A 449 0.87 -3.56 5.98
CA GLN A 449 0.90 -3.65 4.53
C GLN A 449 2.16 -3.02 3.93
N GLY A 450 2.98 -3.81 3.20
CA GLY A 450 4.21 -3.35 2.54
C GLY A 450 5.40 -3.08 3.46
N LEU A 451 5.29 -3.43 4.74
CA LEU A 451 6.44 -3.56 5.63
C LEU A 451 7.17 -4.88 5.34
N ASP A 452 8.49 -4.90 5.50
CA ASP A 452 9.23 -6.17 5.54
C ASP A 452 9.02 -6.89 6.89
N GLU A 453 9.46 -8.13 6.99
CA GLU A 453 9.22 -8.98 8.17
C GLU A 453 9.82 -8.41 9.45
N HIS A 454 11.03 -7.84 9.40
CA HIS A 454 11.65 -7.16 10.53
C HIS A 454 10.76 -5.98 10.98
N GLN A 455 10.37 -5.13 10.06
CA GLN A 455 9.50 -4.00 10.34
C GLN A 455 8.12 -4.42 10.87
N GLN A 456 7.54 -5.51 10.34
CA GLN A 456 6.27 -6.05 10.81
C GLN A 456 6.40 -6.56 12.25
N HIS A 457 7.44 -7.34 12.54
CA HIS A 457 7.70 -7.86 13.88
C HIS A 457 7.93 -6.73 14.88
N HIS A 458 8.82 -5.81 14.54
CA HIS A 458 9.12 -4.62 15.37
C HIS A 458 7.86 -3.79 15.64
N PHE A 459 7.06 -3.52 14.61
CA PHE A 459 5.80 -2.77 14.75
C PHE A 459 4.80 -3.50 15.67
N LYS A 460 4.60 -4.81 15.49
CA LYS A 460 3.71 -5.61 16.36
C LYS A 460 4.16 -5.53 17.82
N THR A 461 5.45 -5.75 18.08
CA THR A 461 6.05 -5.68 19.41
C THR A 461 5.87 -4.27 20.02
N LEU A 462 6.02 -3.22 19.20
CA LEU A 462 5.77 -1.84 19.64
C LEU A 462 4.29 -1.64 20.02
N VAL A 463 3.34 -2.10 19.19
CA VAL A 463 1.89 -1.98 19.48
C VAL A 463 1.54 -2.74 20.75
N ASP A 464 2.03 -3.97 20.92
CA ASP A 464 1.82 -4.76 22.15
C ASP A 464 2.39 -4.06 23.38
N THR A 465 3.56 -3.44 23.24
CA THR A 465 4.18 -2.69 24.32
C THR A 465 3.39 -1.42 24.66
N VAL A 466 2.94 -0.66 23.64
CA VAL A 466 2.06 0.51 23.82
C VAL A 466 0.76 0.10 24.53
N CYS A 467 0.15 -0.99 24.09
CA CYS A 467 -1.07 -1.53 24.70
C CYS A 467 -0.88 -1.98 26.14
N ARG A 468 0.28 -2.51 26.49
CA ARG A 468 0.63 -2.96 27.85
C ARG A 468 0.94 -1.79 28.78
N LEU A 469 1.62 -0.75 28.27
CA LEU A 469 2.03 0.42 29.04
C LEU A 469 0.96 1.50 29.16
N SER A 470 -0.09 1.45 28.34
CA SER A 470 -1.19 2.41 28.34
C SER A 470 -2.53 1.72 28.29
N ASN A 471 -3.58 2.45 28.68
CA ASN A 471 -4.98 1.96 28.57
C ASN A 471 -5.63 2.37 27.23
N VAL A 472 -4.84 2.42 26.15
CA VAL A 472 -5.35 2.79 24.83
C VAL A 472 -6.30 1.73 24.30
N THR A 473 -7.42 2.18 23.73
CA THR A 473 -8.34 1.32 22.98
C THR A 473 -7.81 1.13 21.56
N LEU A 474 -7.91 -0.08 21.02
CA LEU A 474 -7.38 -0.41 19.70
C LEU A 474 -8.42 -1.09 18.81
N ILE A 475 -8.53 -0.64 17.58
CA ILE A 475 -9.17 -1.36 16.46
C ILE A 475 -8.06 -1.69 15.44
N TYR A 476 -7.81 -2.96 15.24
CA TYR A 476 -6.77 -3.46 14.33
C TYR A 476 -7.42 -4.22 13.18
N VAL A 477 -7.21 -3.76 11.97
CA VAL A 477 -7.76 -4.41 10.76
C VAL A 477 -6.62 -5.06 9.99
N THR A 478 -6.76 -6.34 9.72
CA THR A 478 -5.84 -7.10 8.86
C THR A 478 -6.56 -8.26 8.20
N HIS A 479 -5.97 -8.76 7.11
CA HIS A 479 -6.39 -10.01 6.46
C HIS A 479 -5.63 -11.23 6.99
N TYR A 480 -4.59 -11.01 7.80
CA TYR A 480 -3.66 -12.05 8.24
C TYR A 480 -3.70 -12.23 9.75
N GLN A 481 -3.99 -13.45 10.16
CA GLN A 481 -4.07 -13.78 11.58
C GLN A 481 -2.71 -13.64 12.29
N HIS A 482 -1.60 -13.90 11.59
CA HIS A 482 -0.25 -13.74 12.13
C HIS A 482 0.21 -12.29 12.32
N GLU A 483 -0.46 -11.34 11.65
CA GLU A 483 -0.19 -9.90 11.81
C GLU A 483 -0.89 -9.30 13.03
N ILE A 484 -1.84 -9.99 13.64
CA ILE A 484 -2.59 -9.49 14.80
C ILE A 484 -1.66 -9.44 16.00
N PRO A 485 -1.54 -8.28 16.70
CA PRO A 485 -0.82 -8.18 17.97
C PRO A 485 -1.40 -9.09 19.04
N GLU A 486 -0.56 -9.60 19.95
CA GLU A 486 -1.00 -10.48 21.04
C GLU A 486 -1.94 -9.79 22.03
N SER A 487 -1.81 -8.47 22.15
CA SER A 487 -2.68 -7.64 22.99
C SER A 487 -4.13 -7.55 22.50
N VAL A 488 -4.41 -7.92 21.25
CA VAL A 488 -5.78 -7.95 20.69
C VAL A 488 -6.49 -9.20 21.17
N THR A 489 -7.59 -9.01 21.92
CA THR A 489 -8.29 -10.10 22.62
C THR A 489 -9.72 -10.35 22.13
N GLN A 490 -10.25 -9.46 21.29
CA GLN A 490 -11.62 -9.54 20.78
C GLN A 490 -11.64 -9.41 19.26
N ASP A 491 -12.64 -9.96 18.59
CA ASP A 491 -12.82 -9.81 17.15
C ASP A 491 -14.28 -9.49 16.76
N LEU A 492 -14.41 -8.68 15.72
CA LEU A 492 -15.65 -8.46 14.99
C LEU A 492 -15.44 -8.92 13.55
N ARG A 493 -16.30 -9.82 13.08
CA ARG A 493 -16.27 -10.32 11.70
C ARG A 493 -17.40 -9.73 10.89
N LEU A 494 -17.05 -9.13 9.77
CA LEU A 494 -18.01 -8.66 8.79
C LEU A 494 -18.08 -9.65 7.63
N ASP A 495 -19.28 -10.09 7.29
CA ASP A 495 -19.54 -10.88 6.08
C ASP A 495 -19.89 -9.94 4.93
N LYS A 496 -19.67 -10.40 3.67
CA LYS A 496 -20.19 -9.67 2.52
C LYS A 496 -21.71 -9.57 2.68
N GLY A 497 -22.24 -8.36 2.69
CA GLY A 497 -23.69 -8.15 2.69
C GLY A 497 -24.30 -8.98 1.57
N LEU A 498 -25.33 -9.78 1.91
CA LEU A 498 -26.12 -10.49 0.93
C LEU A 498 -26.72 -9.43 0.00
N SER A 499 -26.21 -9.33 -1.24
CA SER A 499 -26.97 -8.71 -2.32
C SER A 499 -28.22 -9.57 -2.46
N ASN A 500 -29.37 -9.03 -2.09
CA ASN A 500 -30.62 -9.61 -2.58
C ASN A 500 -30.57 -9.49 -4.10
N ASP A 501 -30.40 -10.64 -4.77
CA ASP A 501 -30.64 -10.81 -6.21
C ASP A 501 -32.08 -10.39 -6.54
#